data_0cb295ce86f3e13f9a7bdd0ba69431a2
#
_entry.id   0cb295ce86f3e13f9a7bdd0ba69431a2
#
_cell.length_a   1.000
_cell.length_b   1.000
_cell.length_c   1.000
_cell.angle_alpha   90.00
_cell.angle_beta   90.00
_cell.angle_gamma   90.00
#
_symmetry.space_group_name_H-M   'P 1'
#
loop_
_entity.id
_entity.type
_entity.pdbx_description
1 polymer ?
#
loop_
_entity_poly.entity_id
_entity_poly.type
_entity_poly.pdbx_seq_one_letter_code
_entity_poly.pdbx_strand_id
1 'polypeptide(L)'
;MVIVIAACGGASVSARTISFIDHGATQQSANEGGPQLLVASDNATRANLVSLYPNVPPDPGRVYLGVFAGQQRTGGYSVHVDAVERVGDRLNIRSTFGAPPSGALTIQVITSPAQLISIAPSDATGVREAVLVDQSGVEKGRATVPQSTP
;
A
#
# COMPACT_ATOMS: atom_id res chain seq x y z
N MET A 1 15.51 -38.38 -36.57
CA MET A 1 15.93 -37.56 -35.41
C MET A 1 14.82 -36.61 -35.11
N VAL A 2 13.99 -36.93 -34.10
CA VAL A 2 12.86 -36.09 -33.69
C VAL A 2 13.32 -35.23 -32.51
N ILE A 3 13.38 -33.93 -32.72
CA ILE A 3 13.66 -32.96 -31.66
C ILE A 3 12.33 -32.65 -30.96
N VAL A 4 12.14 -33.20 -29.78
CA VAL A 4 11.02 -32.80 -28.91
C VAL A 4 11.45 -31.52 -28.20
N ILE A 5 10.93 -30.39 -28.65
CA ILE A 5 11.04 -29.13 -27.91
C ILE A 5 10.00 -29.22 -26.77
N ALA A 6 10.46 -29.54 -25.57
CA ALA A 6 9.65 -29.39 -24.38
C ALA A 6 9.44 -27.87 -24.16
N ALA A 7 8.29 -27.37 -24.54
CA ALA A 7 7.84 -26.05 -24.12
C ALA A 7 7.63 -26.10 -22.61
N CYS A 8 8.59 -25.59 -21.83
CA CYS A 8 8.37 -25.25 -20.45
C CYS A 8 7.30 -24.15 -20.42
N GLY A 9 6.04 -24.53 -20.33
CA GLY A 9 4.96 -23.62 -20.02
C GLY A 9 5.14 -23.14 -18.61
N GLY A 10 5.92 -22.04 -18.40
CA GLY A 10 5.91 -21.33 -17.14
C GLY A 10 4.49 -20.85 -16.90
N ALA A 11 3.88 -21.28 -15.76
CA ALA A 11 2.60 -20.76 -15.37
C ALA A 11 2.75 -19.26 -15.15
N SER A 12 2.29 -18.44 -16.10
CA SER A 12 2.24 -16.99 -15.96
C SER A 12 1.16 -16.67 -14.93
N VAL A 13 1.57 -16.18 -13.76
CA VAL A 13 0.63 -15.70 -12.74
C VAL A 13 0.04 -14.38 -13.25
N SER A 14 -1.25 -14.40 -13.58
CA SER A 14 -1.96 -13.21 -14.05
C SER A 14 -2.15 -12.21 -12.92
N ALA A 15 -1.86 -10.95 -13.15
CA ALA A 15 -2.23 -9.88 -12.25
C ALA A 15 -3.75 -9.65 -12.34
N ARG A 16 -4.40 -9.56 -11.18
CA ARG A 16 -5.83 -9.25 -11.06
C ARG A 16 -6.00 -7.92 -10.35
N THR A 17 -6.71 -6.99 -10.97
CA THR A 17 -7.05 -5.72 -10.35
C THR A 17 -8.03 -5.93 -9.20
N ILE A 18 -7.73 -5.35 -8.06
CA ILE A 18 -8.55 -5.38 -6.84
C ILE A 18 -9.23 -4.02 -6.68
N SER A 19 -10.54 -4.03 -6.52
CA SER A 19 -11.29 -2.82 -6.19
C SER A 19 -11.01 -2.42 -4.75
N PHE A 20 -10.86 -1.12 -4.51
CA PHE A 20 -10.64 -0.59 -3.17
C PHE A 20 -11.52 0.62 -2.92
N ILE A 21 -11.76 0.92 -1.64
CA ILE A 21 -12.41 2.15 -1.19
C ILE A 21 -11.33 3.10 -0.70
N ASP A 22 -11.35 4.32 -1.20
CA ASP A 22 -10.50 5.40 -0.72
C ASP A 22 -11.17 6.06 0.50
N HIS A 23 -10.48 6.05 1.63
CA HIS A 23 -10.95 6.67 2.87
C HIS A 23 -10.35 8.06 3.10
N GLY A 24 -9.58 8.56 2.14
CA GLY A 24 -8.98 9.87 2.21
C GLY A 24 -7.48 9.86 2.48
N ALA A 25 -6.92 11.05 2.44
CA ALA A 25 -5.50 11.30 2.66
C ALA A 25 -5.30 12.34 3.76
N THR A 26 -4.12 12.32 4.36
CA THR A 26 -3.70 13.30 5.36
C THR A 26 -2.30 13.77 5.07
N GLN A 27 -1.99 14.99 5.47
CA GLN A 27 -0.63 15.53 5.49
C GLN A 27 0.06 15.38 6.85
N GLN A 28 -0.65 14.84 7.83
CA GLN A 28 -0.24 14.81 9.24
C GLN A 28 -0.46 13.43 9.86
N SER A 29 0.07 12.39 9.21
CA SER A 29 0.14 11.09 9.87
C SER A 29 1.20 11.14 11.00
N ALA A 30 1.10 10.21 11.93
CA ALA A 30 2.10 10.09 13.00
C ALA A 30 3.35 9.28 12.59
N ASN A 31 3.51 8.99 11.31
CA ASN A 31 4.69 8.31 10.81
C ASN A 31 5.88 9.27 10.74
N GLU A 32 6.84 9.11 11.63
CA GLU A 32 8.07 9.90 11.69
C GLU A 32 9.22 9.27 10.89
N GLY A 33 9.00 8.10 10.30
CA GLY A 33 10.00 7.39 9.50
C GLY A 33 9.91 7.67 8.01
N GLY A 34 10.54 6.79 7.25
CA GLY A 34 10.47 6.80 5.78
C GLY A 34 9.16 6.22 5.23
N PRO A 35 9.10 6.01 3.91
CA PRO A 35 7.94 5.37 3.29
C PRO A 35 7.64 4.01 3.91
N GLN A 36 6.37 3.72 4.15
CA GLN A 36 5.96 2.42 4.66
C GLN A 36 4.55 2.06 4.24
N LEU A 37 4.25 0.77 4.32
CA LEU A 37 2.94 0.19 4.11
C LEU A 37 2.52 -0.55 5.37
N LEU A 38 1.30 -0.31 5.83
CA LEU A 38 0.67 -1.09 6.89
C LEU A 38 -0.57 -1.79 6.36
N VAL A 39 -0.73 -3.05 6.73
CA VAL A 39 -1.92 -3.83 6.43
C VAL A 39 -2.61 -4.18 7.74
N ALA A 40 -3.86 -3.78 7.87
CA ALA A 40 -4.69 -4.04 9.06
C ALA A 40 -5.77 -5.06 8.70
N SER A 41 -5.52 -6.32 9.03
CA SER A 41 -6.44 -7.44 8.81
C SER A 41 -6.96 -8.06 10.11
N ASP A 42 -6.39 -7.69 11.25
CA ASP A 42 -6.80 -8.13 12.57
C ASP A 42 -6.73 -6.98 13.59
N ASN A 43 -7.12 -7.25 14.83
CA ASN A 43 -7.13 -6.22 15.88
C ASN A 43 -5.74 -5.66 16.21
N ALA A 44 -4.72 -6.49 16.19
CA ALA A 44 -3.35 -6.07 16.50
C ALA A 44 -2.78 -5.17 15.41
N THR A 45 -2.91 -5.56 14.15
CA THR A 45 -2.46 -4.74 13.01
C THR A 45 -3.29 -3.49 12.85
N ARG A 46 -4.59 -3.54 13.18
CA ARG A 46 -5.45 -2.36 13.22
C ARG A 46 -4.98 -1.35 14.26
N ALA A 47 -4.60 -1.80 15.45
CA ALA A 47 -4.08 -0.91 16.49
C ALA A 47 -2.81 -0.18 16.02
N ASN A 48 -1.92 -0.86 15.30
CA ASN A 48 -0.75 -0.25 14.71
C ASN A 48 -1.12 0.84 13.68
N LEU A 49 -2.10 0.56 12.82
CA LEU A 49 -2.56 1.54 11.84
C LEU A 49 -3.20 2.76 12.51
N VAL A 50 -4.05 2.54 13.51
CA VAL A 50 -4.71 3.62 14.26
C VAL A 50 -3.70 4.52 14.96
N SER A 51 -2.57 3.98 15.40
CA SER A 51 -1.52 4.77 16.04
C SER A 51 -0.81 5.72 15.07
N LEU A 52 -0.82 5.42 13.78
CA LEU A 52 -0.11 6.22 12.76
C LEU A 52 -1.03 7.04 11.87
N TYR A 53 -2.24 6.58 11.62
CA TYR A 53 -3.19 7.27 10.74
C TYR A 53 -4.39 7.78 11.56
N PRO A 54 -4.71 9.09 11.49
CA PRO A 54 -5.89 9.63 12.17
C PRO A 54 -7.17 9.14 11.47
N ASN A 55 -8.22 8.92 12.22
CA ASN A 55 -9.57 8.64 11.71
C ASN A 55 -9.70 7.35 10.89
N VAL A 56 -9.12 6.25 11.34
CA VAL A 56 -9.40 4.93 10.75
C VAL A 56 -10.87 4.58 11.01
N PRO A 57 -11.66 4.26 9.97
CA PRO A 57 -13.06 3.88 10.16
C PRO A 57 -13.22 2.69 11.09
N PRO A 58 -14.29 2.63 11.89
CA PRO A 58 -14.47 1.56 12.88
C PRO A 58 -14.93 0.22 12.29
N ASP A 59 -15.14 0.12 10.99
CA ASP A 59 -15.64 -1.11 10.34
C ASP A 59 -14.59 -2.22 10.37
N PRO A 60 -14.81 -3.30 11.15
CA PRO A 60 -13.89 -4.44 11.20
C PRO A 60 -14.06 -5.39 10.02
N GLY A 61 -15.05 -5.18 9.16
CA GLY A 61 -15.38 -6.06 8.04
C GLY A 61 -14.53 -5.82 6.77
N ARG A 62 -13.47 -5.01 6.86
CA ARG A 62 -12.61 -4.71 5.73
C ARG A 62 -11.14 -4.82 6.12
N VAL A 63 -10.30 -5.06 5.13
CA VAL A 63 -8.85 -5.01 5.30
C VAL A 63 -8.37 -3.61 4.90
N TYR A 64 -7.74 -2.92 5.83
CA TYR A 64 -7.24 -1.56 5.62
C TYR A 64 -5.78 -1.57 5.24
N LEU A 65 -5.43 -0.69 4.30
CA LEU A 65 -4.07 -0.49 3.84
C LEU A 65 -3.72 0.98 4.07
N GLY A 66 -2.75 1.23 4.94
CA GLY A 66 -2.18 2.56 5.16
C GLY A 66 -0.92 2.72 4.34
N VAL A 67 -0.91 3.72 3.46
CA VAL A 67 0.22 4.04 2.60
C VAL A 67 0.82 5.35 3.07
N PHE A 68 2.09 5.32 3.48
CA PHE A 68 2.79 6.45 4.07
C PHE A 68 3.94 6.86 3.16
N ALA A 69 4.01 8.14 2.82
CA ALA A 69 5.10 8.68 2.00
C ALA A 69 6.40 8.90 2.78
N GLY A 70 6.31 8.89 4.11
CA GLY A 70 7.40 9.25 4.98
C GLY A 70 7.39 10.72 5.37
N GLN A 71 8.11 11.05 6.43
CA GLN A 71 8.19 12.40 6.94
C GLN A 71 8.96 13.31 5.98
N GLN A 72 8.42 14.51 5.74
CA GLN A 72 8.99 15.53 4.86
C GLN A 72 9.20 16.83 5.64
N ARG A 73 10.21 17.59 5.27
CA ARG A 73 10.57 18.86 5.94
C ARG A 73 9.69 20.04 5.53
N THR A 74 8.93 19.87 4.44
CA THR A 74 8.09 20.94 3.89
C THR A 74 6.76 20.39 3.44
N GLY A 75 5.79 21.26 3.16
CA GLY A 75 4.58 20.93 2.43
C GLY A 75 4.86 20.63 0.95
N GLY A 76 3.84 20.25 0.21
CA GLY A 76 3.91 19.98 -1.24
C GLY A 76 4.17 18.52 -1.60
N TYR A 77 4.43 17.66 -0.62
CA TYR A 77 4.54 16.21 -0.83
C TYR A 77 3.19 15.54 -0.72
N SER A 78 3.02 14.45 -1.44
CA SER A 78 1.78 13.67 -1.43
C SER A 78 2.03 12.20 -1.72
N VAL A 79 1.05 11.37 -1.40
CA VAL A 79 0.98 9.99 -1.84
C VAL A 79 -0.44 9.68 -2.26
N HIS A 80 -0.59 8.99 -3.38
CA HIS A 80 -1.89 8.59 -3.92
C HIS A 80 -1.82 7.16 -4.42
N VAL A 81 -2.76 6.33 -3.98
CA VAL A 81 -2.89 4.96 -4.46
C VAL A 81 -3.60 4.97 -5.80
N ASP A 82 -2.93 4.48 -6.84
CA ASP A 82 -3.47 4.42 -8.19
C ASP A 82 -4.18 3.10 -8.48
N ALA A 83 -3.62 1.99 -8.00
CA ALA A 83 -4.18 0.67 -8.22
C ALA A 83 -3.71 -0.33 -7.16
N VAL A 84 -4.54 -1.32 -6.91
CA VAL A 84 -4.20 -2.51 -6.13
C VAL A 84 -4.31 -3.71 -7.06
N GLU A 85 -3.26 -4.48 -7.16
CA GLU A 85 -3.21 -5.68 -8.01
C GLU A 85 -2.83 -6.89 -7.17
N ARG A 86 -3.47 -8.02 -7.44
CA ARG A 86 -3.10 -9.30 -6.82
C ARG A 86 -2.37 -10.16 -7.82
N VAL A 87 -1.20 -10.64 -7.43
CA VAL A 87 -0.37 -11.57 -8.20
C VAL A 87 -0.05 -12.75 -7.27
N GLY A 88 -0.75 -13.88 -7.44
CA GLY A 88 -0.60 -15.05 -6.57
C GLY A 88 -0.98 -14.73 -5.12
N ASP A 89 -0.03 -14.85 -4.20
CA ASP A 89 -0.18 -14.58 -2.77
C ASP A 89 0.33 -13.17 -2.36
N ARG A 90 0.55 -12.30 -3.35
CA ARG A 90 1.05 -10.93 -3.15
C ARG A 90 0.03 -9.90 -3.61
N LEU A 91 -0.08 -8.81 -2.85
CA LEU A 91 -0.71 -7.57 -3.30
C LEU A 91 0.37 -6.57 -3.70
N ASN A 92 0.22 -5.97 -4.87
CA ASN A 92 1.04 -4.84 -5.31
C ASN A 92 0.19 -3.57 -5.19
N ILE A 93 0.61 -2.65 -4.34
CA ILE A 93 -0.03 -1.36 -4.14
C ILE A 93 0.74 -0.35 -4.98
N ARG A 94 0.18 0.03 -6.12
CA ARG A 94 0.79 1.00 -7.02
C ARG A 94 0.36 2.40 -6.60
N SER A 95 1.32 3.26 -6.34
CA SER A 95 1.07 4.60 -5.83
C SER A 95 1.93 5.62 -6.52
N THR A 96 1.43 6.85 -6.57
CA THR A 96 2.19 8.00 -7.03
C THR A 96 2.68 8.79 -5.82
N PHE A 97 3.98 8.98 -5.73
CA PHE A 97 4.63 9.82 -4.72
C PHE A 97 4.90 11.18 -5.35
N GLY A 98 4.13 12.18 -4.92
CA GLY A 98 4.28 13.56 -5.40
C GLY A 98 5.29 14.33 -4.58
N ALA A 99 6.02 15.22 -5.25
CA ALA A 99 6.94 16.17 -4.64
C ALA A 99 6.67 17.56 -5.20
N PRO A 100 6.97 18.64 -4.44
CA PRO A 100 6.82 19.99 -4.98
C PRO A 100 7.76 20.18 -6.17
N PRO A 101 7.34 20.95 -7.19
CA PRO A 101 8.22 21.27 -8.32
C PRO A 101 9.48 21.97 -7.85
N SER A 102 10.59 21.77 -8.58
CA SER A 102 11.85 22.47 -8.31
C SER A 102 11.64 23.98 -8.36
N GLY A 103 12.07 24.69 -7.31
CA GLY A 103 11.91 26.14 -7.19
C GLY A 103 10.54 26.60 -6.70
N ALA A 104 9.61 25.70 -6.39
CA ALA A 104 8.32 26.05 -5.82
C ALA A 104 8.49 26.61 -4.39
N LEU A 105 7.65 27.59 -4.06
CA LEU A 105 7.53 28.06 -2.68
C LEU A 105 6.73 27.03 -1.89
N THR A 106 7.34 26.49 -0.84
CA THR A 106 6.69 25.49 0.03
C THR A 106 6.59 26.02 1.46
N ILE A 107 5.55 25.57 2.17
CA ILE A 107 5.41 25.87 3.59
C ILE A 107 6.49 25.09 4.36
N GLN A 108 7.24 25.79 5.21
CA GLN A 108 8.30 25.21 6.03
C GLN A 108 7.72 24.52 7.28
N VAL A 109 6.90 23.50 7.06
CA VAL A 109 6.25 22.71 8.11
C VAL A 109 6.56 21.24 7.83
N ILE A 110 6.93 20.51 8.88
CA ILE A 110 7.10 19.07 8.79
C ILE A 110 5.76 18.43 8.45
N THR A 111 5.71 17.63 7.40
CA THR A 111 4.53 16.89 6.97
C THR A 111 4.83 15.40 6.94
N SER A 112 3.78 14.59 7.01
CA SER A 112 3.86 13.13 6.86
C SER A 112 2.66 12.65 6.05
N PRO A 113 2.73 12.78 4.72
CA PRO A 113 1.61 12.43 3.85
C PRO A 113 1.29 10.94 3.92
N ALA A 114 0.01 10.63 3.97
CA ALA A 114 -0.48 9.26 3.97
C ALA A 114 -1.87 9.18 3.34
N GLN A 115 -2.21 7.99 2.85
CA GLN A 115 -3.54 7.68 2.35
C GLN A 115 -4.02 6.37 2.95
N LEU A 116 -5.30 6.31 3.28
CA LEU A 116 -5.96 5.12 3.77
C LEU A 116 -6.92 4.58 2.72
N ILE A 117 -6.75 3.32 2.38
CA ILE A 117 -7.70 2.57 1.53
C ILE A 117 -8.14 1.30 2.23
N SER A 118 -9.17 0.67 1.72
CA SER A 118 -9.59 -0.66 2.19
C SER A 118 -10.00 -1.55 1.04
N ILE A 119 -9.79 -2.85 1.22
CA ILE A 119 -10.21 -3.88 0.27
C ILE A 119 -11.17 -4.86 0.96
N ALA A 120 -11.93 -5.61 0.16
CA ALA A 120 -12.77 -6.67 0.69
C ALA A 120 -11.90 -7.78 1.31
N PRO A 121 -12.33 -8.39 2.44
CA PRO A 121 -11.58 -9.49 3.05
C PRO A 121 -11.34 -10.65 2.11
N SER A 122 -12.28 -10.94 1.22
CA SER A 122 -12.16 -11.99 0.21
C SER A 122 -11.00 -11.78 -0.76
N ASP A 123 -10.65 -10.52 -1.04
CA ASP A 123 -9.52 -10.17 -1.90
C ASP A 123 -8.16 -10.33 -1.20
N ALA A 124 -8.16 -10.36 0.12
CA ALA A 124 -6.97 -10.59 0.93
C ALA A 124 -6.78 -12.06 1.34
N THR A 125 -7.76 -12.91 1.09
CA THR A 125 -7.67 -14.35 1.44
C THR A 125 -6.52 -15.01 0.70
N GLY A 126 -5.61 -15.65 1.45
CA GLY A 126 -4.42 -16.31 0.89
C GLY A 126 -3.29 -15.37 0.50
N VAL A 127 -3.46 -14.08 0.69
CA VAL A 127 -2.37 -13.10 0.49
C VAL A 127 -1.43 -13.14 1.69
N ARG A 128 -0.14 -13.29 1.44
CA ARG A 128 0.89 -13.38 2.47
C ARG A 128 1.66 -12.09 2.66
N GLU A 129 1.81 -11.32 1.58
CA GLU A 129 2.55 -10.05 1.63
C GLU A 129 1.89 -9.00 0.74
N ALA A 130 2.12 -7.76 1.09
CA ALA A 130 1.76 -6.60 0.29
C ALA A 130 3.01 -5.75 0.07
N VAL A 131 3.17 -5.23 -1.14
CA VAL A 131 4.32 -4.44 -1.56
C VAL A 131 3.83 -3.10 -2.09
N LEU A 132 4.41 -2.03 -1.57
CA LEU A 132 4.16 -0.67 -2.04
C LEU A 132 5.22 -0.31 -3.07
N VAL A 133 4.77 0.06 -4.27
CA VAL A 133 5.65 0.53 -5.34
C VAL A 133 5.25 1.94 -5.77
N ASP A 134 6.25 2.72 -6.17
CA ASP A 134 6.02 4.06 -6.70
C ASP A 134 5.70 4.05 -8.20
N GLN A 135 5.50 5.23 -8.77
CA GLN A 135 5.19 5.41 -10.19
C GLN A 135 6.30 4.92 -11.13
N SER A 136 7.51 4.74 -10.62
CA SER A 136 8.65 4.19 -11.37
C SER A 136 8.81 2.67 -11.19
N GLY A 137 7.93 2.04 -10.40
CA GLY A 137 8.00 0.62 -10.07
C GLY A 137 9.02 0.27 -8.97
N VAL A 138 9.56 1.28 -8.28
CA VAL A 138 10.51 1.07 -7.17
C VAL A 138 9.72 0.73 -5.89
N GLU A 139 10.17 -0.33 -5.21
CA GLU A 139 9.59 -0.72 -3.92
C GLU A 139 9.86 0.34 -2.86
N LYS A 140 8.81 0.81 -2.21
CA LYS A 140 8.85 1.81 -1.14
C LYS A 140 8.53 1.24 0.23
N GLY A 141 7.90 0.09 0.30
CA GLY A 141 7.56 -0.57 1.54
C GLY A 141 7.00 -1.96 1.31
N ARG A 142 6.99 -2.75 2.37
CA ARG A 142 6.51 -4.13 2.34
C ARG A 142 5.88 -4.46 3.67
N ALA A 143 4.78 -5.17 3.65
CA ALA A 143 4.09 -5.64 4.85
C ALA A 143 3.71 -7.10 4.71
N THR A 144 3.85 -7.85 5.80
CA THR A 144 3.27 -9.19 5.91
C THR A 144 1.78 -9.06 6.18
N VAL A 145 0.97 -9.85 5.49
CA VAL A 145 -0.47 -9.93 5.73
C VAL A 145 -0.72 -11.09 6.69
N PRO A 146 -1.18 -10.81 7.93
CA PRO A 146 -1.49 -11.87 8.86
C PRO A 146 -2.61 -12.75 8.31
N GLN A 147 -2.41 -14.07 8.37
CA GLN A 147 -3.47 -15.01 8.02
C GLN A 147 -4.32 -15.26 9.24
N SER A 148 -5.64 -15.13 9.09
CA SER A 148 -6.55 -15.56 10.13
C SER A 148 -6.41 -17.07 10.28
N THR A 149 -5.92 -17.51 11.43
CA THR A 149 -5.94 -18.93 11.77
C THR A 149 -7.40 -19.32 11.98
N PRO A 150 -7.90 -20.36 11.32
CA PRO A 150 -9.26 -20.81 11.55
C PRO A 150 -9.46 -21.36 12.96
#